data_f8565e2f7f2bd43eee617a39c178f067
#
_entry.id   f8565e2f7f2bd43eee617a39c178f067
#
_cell.length_a   1.000
_cell.length_b   1.000
_cell.length_c   1.000
_cell.angle_alpha   90.00
_cell.angle_beta   90.00
_cell.angle_gamma   90.00
#
_symmetry.space_group_name_H-M   'P 1'
#
loop_
_entity.id
_entity.type
_entity.pdbx_description
1 polymer ?
#
loop_
_entity_poly.entity_id
_entity_poly.type
_entity_poly.pdbx_seq_one_letter_code
_entity_poly.pdbx_strand_id
1 'polypeptide(L)'
;MSMLETSRTNSSPATHSRLLDPTDTFVRRHLGPSDADVASMLTDLGFASLEDLMTATIPASIRVKSPLVIDDPTNTGQFSQRGEHETLLALRTIASRNQVFRSFIGMGYSNCIVPGVILRNIFENPGWYTSYTPYQPEIAQGRLEALLNFQTMISELTGLPISNASLLDEGTAAAEAMTMCLGITGGMRQSFFVAETCHPQTIAVVQTRASGLGVDVIVGDPFKTDFTAMPFAGILVQYPDTNGCASDWKDVAARAHAAGAQVVAACDPLAMTLLAPPGTWGADIVVGTAPRFGVPIGFGGRHAAFLSTKP
;
A
#
# COMPACT_ATOMS: atom_id res chain seq x y z
N MET A 1 -10.52 79.34 -25.09
CA MET A 1 -9.40 78.45 -24.86
C MET A 1 -9.48 78.08 -23.37
N SER A 2 -10.10 76.97 -23.04
CA SER A 2 -10.20 76.42 -21.65
C SER A 2 -9.46 75.10 -21.60
N MET A 3 -8.44 75.04 -20.78
CA MET A 3 -7.65 73.87 -20.58
C MET A 3 -8.46 72.87 -19.76
N LEU A 4 -8.61 71.65 -20.26
CA LEU A 4 -9.09 70.49 -19.51
C LEU A 4 -7.96 69.97 -18.65
N GLU A 5 -8.01 70.24 -17.36
CA GLU A 5 -7.20 69.51 -16.34
C GLU A 5 -7.74 68.11 -16.18
N THR A 6 -7.01 67.11 -16.65
CA THR A 6 -7.23 65.74 -16.37
C THR A 6 -6.70 65.43 -14.94
N SER A 7 -7.60 65.30 -13.99
CA SER A 7 -7.25 64.81 -12.65
C SER A 7 -6.79 63.35 -12.76
N ARG A 8 -5.50 63.11 -12.66
CA ARG A 8 -4.94 61.78 -12.39
C ARG A 8 -5.27 61.43 -10.95
N THR A 9 -6.25 60.57 -10.78
CA THR A 9 -6.48 59.92 -9.49
C THR A 9 -5.26 59.04 -9.17
N ASN A 10 -4.45 59.46 -8.20
CA ASN A 10 -3.37 58.64 -7.60
C ASN A 10 -4.03 57.46 -6.90
N SER A 11 -4.12 56.32 -7.59
CA SER A 11 -4.42 55.06 -6.94
C SER A 11 -3.23 54.66 -6.07
N SER A 12 -3.49 54.44 -4.79
CA SER A 12 -2.51 54.12 -3.79
C SER A 12 -1.66 52.89 -4.17
N PRO A 13 -0.33 52.85 -3.95
CA PRO A 13 0.53 51.72 -4.34
C PRO A 13 0.11 50.39 -3.72
N ALA A 14 -0.63 50.41 -2.61
CA ALA A 14 -1.10 49.20 -1.92
C ALA A 14 -2.17 48.42 -2.70
N THR A 15 -2.85 49.02 -3.65
CA THR A 15 -3.91 48.34 -4.42
C THR A 15 -3.34 47.51 -5.57
N HIS A 16 -2.17 47.87 -6.10
CA HIS A 16 -1.54 47.14 -7.21
C HIS A 16 -0.79 45.88 -6.74
N SER A 17 -0.29 45.84 -5.50
CA SER A 17 0.43 44.67 -4.99
C SER A 17 -0.48 43.44 -4.85
N ARG A 18 -1.74 43.61 -4.48
CA ARG A 18 -2.71 42.50 -4.34
C ARG A 18 -3.13 41.87 -5.67
N LEU A 19 -3.08 42.62 -6.76
CA LEU A 19 -3.39 42.09 -8.09
C LEU A 19 -2.30 41.16 -8.65
N LEU A 20 -1.08 41.27 -8.11
CA LEU A 20 0.08 40.45 -8.49
C LEU A 20 0.36 39.32 -7.52
N ASP A 21 -0.43 39.19 -6.45
CA ASP A 21 -0.29 38.07 -5.53
C ASP A 21 -0.57 36.74 -6.25
N PRO A 22 0.24 35.71 -6.01
CA PRO A 22 -0.02 34.37 -6.55
C PRO A 22 -1.41 33.89 -6.17
N THR A 23 -2.21 33.46 -7.15
CA THR A 23 -3.58 32.97 -6.94
C THR A 23 -3.66 31.45 -6.90
N ASP A 24 -2.58 30.75 -7.25
CA ASP A 24 -2.50 29.31 -7.37
C ASP A 24 -1.91 28.62 -6.12
N THR A 25 -1.71 29.37 -5.01
CA THR A 25 -1.19 28.81 -3.76
C THR A 25 -2.22 27.93 -3.05
N PHE A 26 -1.76 26.82 -2.52
CA PHE A 26 -2.59 25.80 -1.88
C PHE A 26 -3.35 26.34 -0.67
N VAL A 27 -2.71 27.16 0.19
CA VAL A 27 -3.28 27.67 1.43
C VAL A 27 -4.58 28.43 1.22
N ARG A 28 -4.61 29.36 0.26
CA ARG A 28 -5.81 30.16 -0.03
C ARG A 28 -6.97 29.34 -0.60
N ARG A 29 -6.70 28.20 -1.22
CA ARG A 29 -7.72 27.36 -1.86
C ARG A 29 -8.21 26.20 -1.02
N HIS A 30 -7.41 25.76 -0.05
CA HIS A 30 -7.63 24.46 0.58
C HIS A 30 -7.49 24.45 2.11
N LEU A 31 -6.90 25.48 2.72
CA LEU A 31 -6.66 25.47 4.17
C LEU A 31 -7.50 26.52 4.90
N GLY A 32 -8.60 26.05 5.47
CA GLY A 32 -9.31 26.74 6.53
C GLY A 32 -9.93 28.09 6.14
N PRO A 33 -10.32 28.87 7.15
CA PRO A 33 -10.91 30.18 7.00
C PRO A 33 -9.86 31.24 6.56
N SER A 34 -10.33 32.33 6.00
CA SER A 34 -9.50 33.50 5.71
C SER A 34 -9.10 34.24 7.00
N ASP A 35 -8.08 35.11 6.92
CA ASP A 35 -7.68 35.93 8.06
C ASP A 35 -8.85 36.76 8.64
N ALA A 36 -9.76 37.23 7.78
CA ALA A 36 -10.95 37.97 8.20
C ALA A 36 -11.94 37.07 8.94
N ASP A 37 -12.12 35.83 8.50
CA ASP A 37 -12.97 34.84 9.18
C ASP A 37 -12.36 34.46 10.53
N VAL A 38 -11.03 34.27 10.60
CA VAL A 38 -10.31 34.01 11.87
C VAL A 38 -10.51 35.16 12.84
N ALA A 39 -10.37 36.40 12.40
CA ALA A 39 -10.57 37.57 13.25
C ALA A 39 -12.02 37.67 13.79
N SER A 40 -13.00 37.37 12.93
CA SER A 40 -14.42 37.34 13.35
C SER A 40 -14.66 36.23 14.39
N MET A 41 -14.19 35.01 14.13
CA MET A 41 -14.34 33.89 15.08
C MET A 41 -13.66 34.14 16.42
N LEU A 42 -12.47 34.75 16.42
CA LEU A 42 -11.78 35.11 17.65
C LEU A 42 -12.57 36.15 18.46
N THR A 43 -13.16 37.12 17.77
CA THR A 43 -14.02 38.16 18.41
C THR A 43 -15.23 37.50 19.07
N ASP A 44 -15.90 36.58 18.39
CA ASP A 44 -17.07 35.86 18.91
C ASP A 44 -16.71 34.97 20.11
N LEU A 45 -15.50 34.42 20.13
CA LEU A 45 -14.98 33.60 21.22
C LEU A 45 -14.38 34.44 22.38
N GLY A 46 -14.24 35.75 22.20
CA GLY A 46 -13.67 36.66 23.21
C GLY A 46 -12.15 36.61 23.35
N PHE A 47 -11.43 36.20 22.29
CA PHE A 47 -9.95 36.16 22.25
C PHE A 47 -9.39 37.25 21.34
N ALA A 48 -8.25 37.81 21.73
CA ALA A 48 -7.57 38.84 20.94
C ALA A 48 -6.72 38.23 19.80
N SER A 49 -6.25 36.98 19.97
CA SER A 49 -5.39 36.30 19.02
C SER A 49 -5.54 34.76 19.06
N LEU A 50 -5.09 34.08 18.02
CA LEU A 50 -4.97 32.61 18.04
C LEU A 50 -4.05 32.12 19.15
N GLU A 51 -3.00 32.88 19.46
CA GLU A 51 -2.08 32.56 20.56
C GLU A 51 -2.77 32.57 21.92
N ASP A 52 -3.66 33.54 22.17
CA ASP A 52 -4.45 33.60 23.39
C ASP A 52 -5.41 32.41 23.47
N LEU A 53 -6.09 32.08 22.37
CA LEU A 53 -6.97 30.93 22.30
C LEU A 53 -6.20 29.62 22.57
N MET A 54 -5.05 29.42 21.92
CA MET A 54 -4.20 28.24 22.14
C MET A 54 -3.70 28.17 23.59
N THR A 55 -3.33 29.28 24.18
CA THR A 55 -2.88 29.35 25.58
C THR A 55 -3.98 29.01 26.57
N ALA A 56 -5.21 29.41 26.27
CA ALA A 56 -6.36 29.10 27.10
C ALA A 56 -6.84 27.64 26.98
N THR A 57 -6.62 27.00 25.82
CA THR A 57 -7.18 25.68 25.53
C THR A 57 -6.18 24.55 25.68
N ILE A 58 -4.86 24.80 25.49
CA ILE A 58 -3.83 23.76 25.53
C ILE A 58 -3.06 23.88 26.86
N PRO A 59 -3.07 22.85 27.72
CA PRO A 59 -2.26 22.86 28.94
C PRO A 59 -0.78 23.10 28.64
N ALA A 60 -0.13 23.97 29.39
CA ALA A 60 1.27 24.34 29.17
C ALA A 60 2.25 23.16 29.23
N SER A 61 1.89 22.08 29.96
CA SER A 61 2.68 20.86 30.12
C SER A 61 2.80 20.03 28.82
N ILE A 62 1.83 20.15 27.92
CA ILE A 62 1.79 19.39 26.66
C ILE A 62 1.98 20.27 25.43
N ARG A 63 2.02 21.58 25.62
CA ARG A 63 2.18 22.52 24.50
C ARG A 63 3.60 22.49 23.97
N VAL A 64 3.71 22.32 22.66
CA VAL A 64 5.01 22.39 21.93
C VAL A 64 5.54 23.83 22.03
N LYS A 65 6.77 23.98 22.50
CA LYS A 65 7.40 25.31 22.71
C LYS A 65 8.00 25.91 21.45
N SER A 66 8.30 25.10 20.47
CA SER A 66 8.88 25.52 19.19
C SER A 66 8.00 25.07 18.04
N PRO A 67 7.79 25.90 17.01
CA PRO A 67 7.10 25.47 15.82
C PRO A 67 7.84 24.30 15.16
N LEU A 68 7.09 23.46 14.43
CA LEU A 68 7.70 22.40 13.63
C LEU A 68 8.63 23.02 12.59
N VAL A 69 9.89 22.65 12.65
CA VAL A 69 10.89 23.01 11.62
C VAL A 69 10.88 21.90 10.58
N ILE A 70 10.40 22.21 9.38
CA ILE A 70 10.50 21.32 8.24
C ILE A 70 11.66 21.83 7.40
N ASP A 71 12.71 21.02 7.24
CA ASP A 71 13.89 21.42 6.46
C ASP A 71 13.49 21.74 5.02
N ASP A 72 13.90 22.93 4.55
CA ASP A 72 13.83 23.26 3.14
C ASP A 72 15.05 22.63 2.45
N PRO A 73 14.85 21.63 1.56
CA PRO A 73 15.96 20.99 0.85
C PRO A 73 16.72 21.96 -0.07
N THR A 74 16.19 23.16 -0.31
CA THR A 74 16.85 24.21 -1.10
C THR A 74 17.68 25.15 -0.23
N ASN A 75 17.65 24.97 1.11
CA ASN A 75 18.41 25.72 2.10
C ASN A 75 18.27 27.25 2.00
N THR A 76 17.11 27.72 1.53
CA THR A 76 16.83 29.17 1.44
C THR A 76 16.26 29.74 2.73
N GLY A 77 16.04 28.92 3.75
CA GLY A 77 15.55 29.33 5.08
C GLY A 77 14.11 29.86 5.08
N GLN A 78 13.41 29.76 3.98
CA GLN A 78 12.01 30.14 3.84
C GLN A 78 11.21 28.97 3.29
N PHE A 79 10.26 28.51 4.07
CA PHE A 79 9.11 27.78 3.53
C PHE A 79 8.34 28.71 2.60
N SER A 80 8.76 28.77 1.34
CA SER A 80 7.96 29.42 0.33
C SER A 80 6.84 28.47 -0.09
N GLN A 81 5.59 28.90 0.13
CA GLN A 81 4.46 28.26 -0.50
C GLN A 81 4.72 28.20 -2.00
N ARG A 82 4.78 27.01 -2.55
CA ARG A 82 4.89 26.83 -3.99
C ARG A 82 3.52 26.83 -4.61
N GLY A 83 3.40 27.49 -5.74
CA GLY A 83 2.25 27.33 -6.61
C GLY A 83 2.23 25.94 -7.25
N GLU A 84 1.12 25.59 -7.85
CA GLU A 84 0.93 24.29 -8.51
C GLU A 84 1.97 24.05 -9.63
N HIS A 85 2.22 25.07 -10.44
CA HIS A 85 3.24 25.01 -11.51
C HIS A 85 4.65 24.75 -10.96
N GLU A 86 5.06 25.48 -9.92
CA GLU A 86 6.39 25.33 -9.31
C GLU A 86 6.55 23.95 -8.65
N THR A 87 5.49 23.45 -8.01
CA THR A 87 5.49 22.12 -7.41
C THR A 87 5.66 21.03 -8.47
N LEU A 88 4.92 21.12 -9.57
CA LEU A 88 5.05 20.17 -10.69
C LEU A 88 6.45 20.24 -11.33
N LEU A 89 7.02 21.42 -11.48
CA LEU A 89 8.39 21.59 -12.00
C LEU A 89 9.42 20.96 -11.05
N ALA A 90 9.28 21.18 -9.74
CA ALA A 90 10.16 20.58 -8.75
C ALA A 90 10.06 19.05 -8.75
N LEU A 91 8.85 18.49 -8.82
CA LEU A 91 8.62 17.05 -8.93
C LEU A 91 9.23 16.46 -10.20
N ARG A 92 9.07 17.14 -11.35
CA ARG A 92 9.71 16.71 -12.61
C ARG A 92 11.23 16.71 -12.49
N THR A 93 11.81 17.73 -11.84
CA THR A 93 13.25 17.82 -11.61
C THR A 93 13.76 16.68 -10.74
N ILE A 94 13.02 16.33 -9.67
CA ILE A 94 13.34 15.17 -8.83
C ILE A 94 13.19 13.87 -9.62
N ALA A 95 12.08 13.71 -10.32
CA ALA A 95 11.79 12.52 -11.12
C ALA A 95 12.80 12.29 -12.24
N SER A 96 13.33 13.36 -12.85
CA SER A 96 14.32 13.27 -13.92
C SER A 96 15.69 12.69 -13.47
N ARG A 97 15.94 12.59 -12.16
CA ARG A 97 17.14 11.93 -11.62
C ARG A 97 17.02 10.42 -11.64
N ASN A 98 15.80 9.86 -11.79
CA ASN A 98 15.63 8.43 -11.92
C ASN A 98 16.18 7.95 -13.26
N GLN A 99 16.85 6.81 -13.22
CA GLN A 99 17.30 6.10 -14.41
C GLN A 99 16.44 4.85 -14.58
N VAL A 100 15.78 4.75 -15.74
CA VAL A 100 14.91 3.60 -16.03
C VAL A 100 15.76 2.46 -16.58
N PHE A 101 16.12 1.52 -15.72
CA PHE A 101 16.86 0.32 -16.08
C PHE A 101 15.88 -0.84 -16.34
N ARG A 102 16.35 -1.83 -17.12
CA ARG A 102 15.70 -3.12 -17.16
C ARG A 102 15.94 -3.84 -15.83
N SER A 103 14.87 -4.17 -15.09
CA SER A 103 14.99 -4.83 -13.79
C SER A 103 15.17 -6.34 -13.95
N PHE A 104 16.16 -6.89 -13.22
CA PHE A 104 16.40 -8.32 -13.07
C PHE A 104 16.47 -8.72 -11.60
N ILE A 105 15.84 -7.95 -10.72
CA ILE A 105 15.83 -8.22 -9.29
C ILE A 105 15.14 -9.53 -8.99
N GLY A 106 14.06 -9.87 -9.71
CA GLY A 106 13.26 -11.07 -9.43
C GLY A 106 12.54 -10.97 -8.08
N MET A 107 12.47 -12.08 -7.35
CA MET A 107 11.93 -12.14 -5.98
C MET A 107 10.51 -11.58 -5.84
N GLY A 108 9.64 -11.78 -6.85
CA GLY A 108 8.28 -11.25 -6.88
C GLY A 108 8.15 -9.82 -7.41
N TYR A 109 9.26 -9.09 -7.62
CA TYR A 109 9.26 -7.75 -8.22
C TYR A 109 9.35 -7.83 -9.74
N SER A 110 8.20 -7.97 -10.38
CA SER A 110 8.12 -8.12 -11.84
C SER A 110 7.40 -6.94 -12.46
N ASN A 111 7.93 -6.45 -13.58
CA ASN A 111 7.22 -5.46 -14.38
C ASN A 111 5.93 -6.07 -14.94
N CYS A 112 4.93 -5.24 -15.12
CA CYS A 112 3.69 -5.59 -15.82
C CYS A 112 3.45 -4.62 -16.98
N ILE A 113 2.67 -5.07 -17.96
CA ILE A 113 2.18 -4.21 -19.05
C ILE A 113 0.80 -3.73 -18.66
N VAL A 114 0.64 -2.40 -18.52
CA VAL A 114 -0.65 -1.79 -18.24
C VAL A 114 -1.31 -1.45 -19.57
N PRO A 115 -2.45 -2.06 -19.93
CA PRO A 115 -3.20 -1.65 -21.12
C PRO A 115 -3.61 -0.18 -21.02
N GLY A 116 -3.50 0.57 -22.13
CA GLY A 116 -3.82 2.01 -22.13
C GLY A 116 -5.24 2.33 -21.68
N VAL A 117 -6.20 1.44 -21.96
CA VAL A 117 -7.58 1.59 -21.48
C VAL A 117 -7.70 1.48 -19.95
N ILE A 118 -6.93 0.59 -19.33
CA ILE A 118 -6.91 0.45 -17.86
C ILE A 118 -6.24 1.68 -17.24
N LEU A 119 -5.12 2.14 -17.80
CA LEU A 119 -4.44 3.34 -17.33
C LEU A 119 -5.40 4.53 -17.30
N ARG A 120 -6.02 4.83 -18.44
CA ARG A 120 -6.91 5.98 -18.59
C ARG A 120 -8.22 5.84 -17.82
N ASN A 121 -8.88 4.69 -17.91
CA ASN A 121 -10.27 4.56 -17.43
C ASN A 121 -10.37 4.08 -15.98
N ILE A 122 -9.29 3.53 -15.43
CA ILE A 122 -9.25 3.06 -14.03
C ILE A 122 -8.27 3.91 -13.21
N PHE A 123 -6.98 3.91 -13.55
CA PHE A 123 -5.97 4.57 -12.72
C PHE A 123 -6.07 6.10 -12.74
N GLU A 124 -6.46 6.71 -13.85
CA GLU A 124 -6.64 8.16 -13.97
C GLU A 124 -8.08 8.61 -13.67
N ASN A 125 -8.99 7.69 -13.40
CA ASN A 125 -10.39 8.01 -13.15
C ASN A 125 -10.65 8.30 -11.67
N PRO A 126 -11.06 9.53 -11.31
CA PRO A 126 -11.33 9.91 -9.92
C PRO A 126 -12.36 9.02 -9.23
N GLY A 127 -13.35 8.51 -9.97
CA GLY A 127 -14.37 7.60 -9.43
C GLY A 127 -13.78 6.31 -8.87
N TRP A 128 -12.62 5.88 -9.38
CA TRP A 128 -11.89 4.70 -8.90
C TRP A 128 -10.87 5.06 -7.82
N TYR A 129 -9.97 6.04 -8.04
CA TYR A 129 -8.90 6.29 -7.07
C TYR A 129 -9.34 7.09 -5.83
N THR A 130 -10.50 7.75 -5.85
CA THR A 130 -11.08 8.41 -4.66
C THR A 130 -12.04 7.49 -3.89
N SER A 131 -12.25 6.28 -4.36
CA SER A 131 -13.19 5.37 -3.74
C SER A 131 -12.70 4.89 -2.37
N TYR A 132 -13.63 4.77 -1.43
CA TYR A 132 -13.39 4.30 -0.08
C TYR A 132 -13.93 2.88 0.13
N THR A 133 -13.69 2.30 1.30
CA THR A 133 -14.24 1.00 1.67
C THR A 133 -15.76 1.00 1.47
N PRO A 134 -16.35 -0.02 0.83
CA PRO A 134 -17.77 -0.04 0.49
C PRO A 134 -18.64 -0.41 1.71
N TYR A 135 -18.67 0.46 2.72
CA TYR A 135 -19.50 0.25 3.92
C TYR A 135 -21.01 0.26 3.62
N GLN A 136 -21.43 1.00 2.61
CA GLN A 136 -22.81 1.08 2.16
C GLN A 136 -22.95 0.33 0.83
N PRO A 137 -23.44 -0.92 0.84
CA PRO A 137 -23.55 -1.73 -0.37
C PRO A 137 -24.46 -1.10 -1.43
N GLU A 138 -25.47 -0.35 -1.03
CA GLU A 138 -26.46 0.27 -1.91
C GLU A 138 -25.83 1.23 -2.93
N ILE A 139 -24.80 1.99 -2.50
CA ILE A 139 -24.10 2.94 -3.36
C ILE A 139 -22.77 2.40 -3.91
N ALA A 140 -22.36 1.23 -3.49
CA ALA A 140 -21.07 0.62 -3.85
C ALA A 140 -21.23 -0.66 -4.69
N GLN A 141 -22.37 -0.90 -5.30
CA GLN A 141 -22.70 -2.16 -5.99
C GLN A 141 -21.69 -2.53 -7.07
N GLY A 142 -21.30 -1.58 -7.95
CA GLY A 142 -20.32 -1.86 -8.99
C GLY A 142 -18.92 -2.19 -8.44
N ARG A 143 -18.54 -1.60 -7.31
CA ARG A 143 -17.27 -1.94 -6.64
C ARG A 143 -17.33 -3.32 -5.99
N LEU A 144 -18.44 -3.66 -5.37
CA LEU A 144 -18.65 -5.01 -4.80
C LEU A 144 -18.64 -6.08 -5.89
N GLU A 145 -19.21 -5.81 -7.05
CA GLU A 145 -19.12 -6.69 -8.22
C GLU A 145 -17.66 -6.87 -8.67
N ALA A 146 -16.87 -5.80 -8.75
CA ALA A 146 -15.45 -5.88 -9.10
C ALA A 146 -14.66 -6.71 -8.08
N LEU A 147 -14.93 -6.57 -6.78
CA LEU A 147 -14.31 -7.38 -5.73
C LEU A 147 -14.70 -8.85 -5.86
N LEU A 148 -15.97 -9.15 -6.14
CA LEU A 148 -16.44 -10.52 -6.35
C LEU A 148 -15.78 -11.17 -7.57
N ASN A 149 -15.67 -10.43 -8.67
CA ASN A 149 -14.96 -10.89 -9.87
C ASN A 149 -13.49 -11.21 -9.59
N PHE A 150 -12.82 -10.35 -8.79
CA PHE A 150 -11.44 -10.60 -8.36
C PHE A 150 -11.33 -11.90 -7.55
N GLN A 151 -12.20 -12.08 -6.54
CA GLN A 151 -12.22 -13.29 -5.71
C GLN A 151 -12.44 -14.56 -6.55
N THR A 152 -13.40 -14.52 -7.49
CA THR A 152 -13.67 -15.63 -8.41
C THR A 152 -12.44 -15.98 -9.26
N MET A 153 -11.79 -14.96 -9.85
CA MET A 153 -10.59 -15.15 -10.66
C MET A 153 -9.44 -15.77 -9.85
N ILE A 154 -9.21 -15.30 -8.63
CA ILE A 154 -8.17 -15.87 -7.75
C ILE A 154 -8.51 -17.32 -7.38
N SER A 155 -9.77 -17.61 -7.06
CA SER A 155 -10.21 -18.97 -6.75
C SER A 155 -9.96 -19.93 -7.91
N GLU A 156 -10.27 -19.51 -9.13
CA GLU A 156 -10.03 -20.33 -10.34
C GLU A 156 -8.53 -20.53 -10.63
N LEU A 157 -7.72 -19.47 -10.53
CA LEU A 157 -6.27 -19.55 -10.75
C LEU A 157 -5.55 -20.42 -9.71
N THR A 158 -6.02 -20.39 -8.46
CA THR A 158 -5.40 -21.15 -7.37
C THR A 158 -5.95 -22.57 -7.24
N GLY A 159 -7.14 -22.84 -7.79
CA GLY A 159 -7.85 -24.12 -7.64
C GLY A 159 -8.42 -24.33 -6.24
N LEU A 160 -8.64 -23.24 -5.47
CA LEU A 160 -9.24 -23.26 -4.15
C LEU A 160 -10.56 -22.43 -4.14
N PRO A 161 -11.61 -22.89 -3.46
CA PRO A 161 -12.95 -22.34 -3.65
C PRO A 161 -13.24 -21.03 -2.95
N ILE A 162 -12.39 -20.61 -1.99
CA ILE A 162 -12.61 -19.40 -1.20
C ILE A 162 -11.40 -18.48 -1.39
N SER A 163 -11.65 -17.22 -1.70
CA SER A 163 -10.62 -16.18 -1.79
C SER A 163 -11.07 -14.89 -1.13
N ASN A 164 -10.12 -14.16 -0.55
CA ASN A 164 -10.34 -12.80 -0.08
C ASN A 164 -10.21 -11.78 -1.24
N ALA A 165 -10.49 -10.52 -0.95
CA ALA A 165 -10.38 -9.45 -1.94
C ALA A 165 -8.97 -8.81 -1.99
N SER A 166 -8.30 -8.67 -0.84
CA SER A 166 -6.92 -8.15 -0.77
C SER A 166 -6.29 -8.29 0.61
N LEU A 167 -4.95 -8.35 0.62
CA LEU A 167 -4.08 -8.16 1.77
C LEU A 167 -2.99 -7.14 1.39
N LEU A 168 -2.11 -6.79 2.33
CA LEU A 168 -1.10 -5.75 2.13
C LEU A 168 -0.07 -6.15 1.06
N ASP A 169 0.58 -7.31 1.25
CA ASP A 169 1.60 -7.87 0.37
C ASP A 169 1.74 -9.40 0.57
N GLU A 170 2.57 -10.06 -0.25
CA GLU A 170 2.78 -11.51 -0.16
C GLU A 170 3.35 -11.94 1.19
N GLY A 171 4.34 -11.20 1.72
CA GLY A 171 4.93 -11.54 3.01
C GLY A 171 3.91 -11.50 4.14
N THR A 172 3.05 -10.47 4.14
CA THR A 172 1.94 -10.36 5.10
C THR A 172 0.93 -11.49 4.89
N ALA A 173 0.55 -11.78 3.64
CA ALA A 173 -0.38 -12.88 3.33
C ALA A 173 0.17 -14.23 3.78
N ALA A 174 1.47 -14.49 3.59
CA ALA A 174 2.14 -15.69 4.09
C ALA A 174 2.14 -15.78 5.62
N ALA A 175 2.35 -14.65 6.29
CA ALA A 175 2.27 -14.57 7.76
C ALA A 175 0.85 -14.77 8.28
N GLU A 176 -0.16 -14.26 7.58
CA GLU A 176 -1.57 -14.53 7.89
C GLU A 176 -1.91 -16.02 7.65
N ALA A 177 -1.41 -16.62 6.57
CA ALA A 177 -1.56 -18.05 6.32
C ALA A 177 -0.90 -18.90 7.42
N MET A 178 0.29 -18.53 7.93
CA MET A 178 0.89 -19.15 9.10
C MET A 178 -0.06 -19.08 10.31
N THR A 179 -0.59 -17.91 10.61
CA THR A 179 -1.53 -17.71 11.73
C THR A 179 -2.80 -18.56 11.54
N MET A 180 -3.30 -18.68 10.32
CA MET A 180 -4.44 -19.53 9.97
C MET A 180 -4.11 -21.00 10.22
N CYS A 181 -2.93 -21.49 9.83
CA CYS A 181 -2.47 -22.86 10.13
C CYS A 181 -2.42 -23.16 11.63
N LEU A 182 -1.94 -22.21 12.44
CA LEU A 182 -1.96 -22.32 13.89
C LEU A 182 -3.40 -22.43 14.43
N GLY A 183 -4.31 -21.63 13.92
CA GLY A 183 -5.72 -21.65 14.28
C GLY A 183 -6.40 -22.99 13.93
N ILE A 184 -6.15 -23.52 12.74
CA ILE A 184 -6.68 -24.83 12.28
C ILE A 184 -6.23 -25.96 13.19
N THR A 185 -4.98 -25.91 13.69
CA THR A 185 -4.45 -26.91 14.63
C THR A 185 -4.83 -26.65 16.09
N GLY A 186 -5.73 -25.70 16.35
CA GLY A 186 -6.18 -25.33 17.71
C GLY A 186 -5.06 -24.80 18.61
N GLY A 187 -4.00 -24.24 18.04
CA GLY A 187 -2.83 -23.76 18.77
C GLY A 187 -1.95 -24.85 19.37
N MET A 188 -2.20 -26.11 19.09
CA MET A 188 -1.42 -27.24 19.62
C MET A 188 -0.04 -27.39 18.97
N ARG A 189 0.16 -26.76 17.81
CA ARG A 189 1.40 -26.79 17.02
C ARG A 189 1.99 -25.40 16.95
N GLN A 190 3.15 -25.21 17.54
CA GLN A 190 3.81 -23.88 17.66
C GLN A 190 5.02 -23.77 16.74
N SER A 191 5.11 -24.59 15.69
CA SER A 191 6.19 -24.53 14.71
C SER A 191 5.62 -24.38 13.30
N PHE A 192 6.33 -23.63 12.46
CA PHE A 192 5.98 -23.40 11.06
C PHE A 192 7.22 -23.58 10.19
N PHE A 193 7.12 -24.35 9.12
CA PHE A 193 8.23 -24.56 8.20
C PHE A 193 8.14 -23.60 7.01
N VAL A 194 9.27 -23.06 6.57
CA VAL A 194 9.38 -22.21 5.40
C VAL A 194 10.48 -22.75 4.48
N ALA A 195 10.15 -23.00 3.23
CA ALA A 195 11.15 -23.41 2.23
C ALA A 195 12.20 -22.29 2.07
N GLU A 196 13.48 -22.64 2.08
CA GLU A 196 14.59 -21.70 1.93
C GLU A 196 14.59 -20.99 0.57
N THR A 197 13.86 -21.53 -0.40
CA THR A 197 13.64 -20.97 -1.74
C THR A 197 12.48 -20.00 -1.82
N CYS A 198 11.76 -19.73 -0.72
CA CYS A 198 10.81 -18.62 -0.66
C CYS A 198 11.53 -17.27 -0.82
N HIS A 199 10.79 -16.24 -1.21
CA HIS A 199 11.38 -14.90 -1.34
C HIS A 199 11.92 -14.41 0.01
N PRO A 200 13.14 -13.85 0.07
CA PRO A 200 13.79 -13.44 1.32
C PRO A 200 12.93 -12.50 2.18
N GLN A 201 12.23 -11.56 1.55
CA GLN A 201 11.33 -10.65 2.26
C GLN A 201 10.12 -11.39 2.87
N THR A 202 9.58 -12.40 2.19
CA THR A 202 8.48 -13.23 2.70
C THR A 202 8.93 -14.01 3.92
N ILE A 203 10.13 -14.64 3.87
CA ILE A 203 10.75 -15.34 5.02
C ILE A 203 10.89 -14.38 6.21
N ALA A 204 11.45 -13.18 5.98
CA ALA A 204 11.68 -12.20 7.05
C ALA A 204 10.37 -11.70 7.69
N VAL A 205 9.31 -11.48 6.91
CA VAL A 205 8.01 -11.05 7.42
C VAL A 205 7.36 -12.17 8.25
N VAL A 206 7.40 -13.42 7.77
CA VAL A 206 6.89 -14.59 8.51
C VAL A 206 7.61 -14.74 9.85
N GLN A 207 8.95 -14.65 9.86
CA GLN A 207 9.75 -14.72 11.08
C GLN A 207 9.44 -13.58 12.06
N THR A 208 9.27 -12.36 11.55
CA THR A 208 8.91 -11.18 12.37
C THR A 208 7.55 -11.38 13.03
N ARG A 209 6.55 -11.82 12.28
CA ARG A 209 5.22 -12.09 12.80
C ARG A 209 5.22 -13.23 13.81
N ALA A 210 5.95 -14.29 13.51
CA ALA A 210 6.07 -15.47 14.37
C ALA A 210 6.69 -15.14 15.73
N SER A 211 7.69 -14.25 15.78
CA SER A 211 8.35 -13.88 17.04
C SER A 211 7.39 -13.27 18.06
N GLY A 212 6.43 -12.47 17.61
CA GLY A 212 5.39 -11.87 18.46
C GLY A 212 4.34 -12.90 18.96
N LEU A 213 4.22 -14.04 18.28
CA LEU A 213 3.28 -15.11 18.61
C LEU A 213 3.92 -16.28 19.36
N GLY A 214 5.24 -16.28 19.55
CA GLY A 214 5.97 -17.39 20.16
C GLY A 214 6.02 -18.64 19.28
N VAL A 215 6.02 -18.46 17.94
CA VAL A 215 6.06 -19.55 16.96
C VAL A 215 7.48 -19.76 16.45
N ASP A 216 7.93 -21.00 16.43
CA ASP A 216 9.25 -21.40 15.90
C ASP A 216 9.17 -21.52 14.37
N VAL A 217 9.89 -20.66 13.65
CA VAL A 217 10.01 -20.74 12.20
C VAL A 217 11.28 -21.46 11.80
N ILE A 218 11.12 -22.60 11.15
CA ILE A 218 12.22 -23.41 10.62
C ILE A 218 12.34 -23.16 9.12
N VAL A 219 13.50 -22.65 8.70
CA VAL A 219 13.80 -22.43 7.26
C VAL A 219 14.72 -23.56 6.78
N GLY A 220 14.37 -24.21 5.66
CA GLY A 220 15.16 -25.31 5.14
C GLY A 220 14.71 -25.86 3.79
N ASP A 221 15.35 -26.94 3.36
CA ASP A 221 15.02 -27.66 2.13
C ASP A 221 13.82 -28.60 2.34
N PRO A 222 12.65 -28.31 1.74
CA PRO A 222 11.43 -29.10 1.97
C PRO A 222 11.52 -30.53 1.39
N PHE A 223 12.43 -30.77 0.43
CA PHE A 223 12.62 -32.10 -0.16
C PHE A 223 13.40 -33.04 0.78
N LYS A 224 14.23 -32.48 1.67
CA LYS A 224 15.05 -33.22 2.63
C LYS A 224 14.48 -33.27 4.05
N THR A 225 13.53 -32.36 4.34
CA THR A 225 12.99 -32.22 5.70
C THR A 225 12.06 -33.39 6.05
N ASP A 226 12.27 -33.96 7.23
CA ASP A 226 11.32 -34.87 7.87
C ASP A 226 10.29 -34.07 8.66
N PHE A 227 9.08 -33.94 8.09
CA PHE A 227 8.00 -33.19 8.75
C PHE A 227 7.41 -33.87 9.97
N THR A 228 7.80 -35.11 10.27
CA THR A 228 7.40 -35.80 11.50
C THR A 228 8.33 -35.51 12.67
N ALA A 229 9.51 -34.93 12.43
CA ALA A 229 10.52 -34.63 13.46
C ALA A 229 10.03 -33.60 14.49
N MET A 230 9.07 -32.72 14.10
CA MET A 230 8.43 -31.80 15.03
C MET A 230 6.99 -31.44 14.53
N PRO A 231 6.12 -30.99 15.47
CA PRO A 231 4.71 -30.77 15.16
C PRO A 231 4.49 -29.43 14.40
N PHE A 232 4.79 -29.39 13.12
CA PHE A 232 4.52 -28.22 12.29
C PHE A 232 3.01 -27.96 12.15
N ALA A 233 2.56 -26.73 12.36
CA ALA A 233 1.20 -26.30 12.04
C ALA A 233 0.97 -26.22 10.53
N GLY A 234 2.02 -25.83 9.79
CA GLY A 234 1.99 -25.75 8.34
C GLY A 234 3.39 -25.59 7.76
N ILE A 235 3.46 -25.71 6.44
CA ILE A 235 4.66 -25.45 5.64
C ILE A 235 4.35 -24.39 4.59
N LEU A 236 5.32 -23.53 4.26
CA LEU A 236 5.25 -22.55 3.18
C LEU A 236 6.24 -22.93 2.08
N VAL A 237 5.77 -23.00 0.85
CA VAL A 237 6.57 -23.19 -0.37
C VAL A 237 6.30 -22.07 -1.36
N GLN A 238 7.25 -21.79 -2.26
CA GLN A 238 7.15 -20.77 -3.30
C GLN A 238 7.01 -21.41 -4.69
N TYR A 239 6.08 -20.90 -5.52
CA TYR A 239 5.76 -21.49 -6.81
C TYR A 239 5.45 -20.42 -7.87
N PRO A 240 6.38 -20.12 -8.83
CA PRO A 240 7.80 -20.53 -8.85
C PRO A 240 8.60 -19.94 -7.69
N ASP A 241 9.76 -20.56 -7.40
CA ASP A 241 10.62 -20.14 -6.31
C ASP A 241 11.48 -18.90 -6.64
N THR A 242 12.25 -18.42 -5.65
CA THR A 242 13.15 -17.25 -5.80
C THR A 242 14.19 -17.43 -6.93
N ASN A 243 14.58 -18.66 -7.25
CA ASN A 243 15.54 -18.97 -8.30
C ASN A 243 14.86 -19.16 -9.68
N GLY A 244 13.53 -19.03 -9.74
CA GLY A 244 12.74 -19.22 -10.94
C GLY A 244 12.41 -20.68 -11.25
N CYS A 245 12.63 -21.59 -10.29
CA CYS A 245 12.30 -23.01 -10.44
C CYS A 245 10.82 -23.28 -10.15
N ALA A 246 10.16 -24.03 -11.03
CA ALA A 246 8.81 -24.55 -10.83
C ALA A 246 8.90 -26.04 -10.44
N SER A 247 8.96 -26.30 -9.13
CA SER A 247 9.10 -27.66 -8.59
C SER A 247 7.77 -28.39 -8.54
N ASP A 248 7.80 -29.73 -8.62
CA ASP A 248 6.63 -30.56 -8.30
C ASP A 248 6.51 -30.72 -6.78
N TRP A 249 5.48 -30.15 -6.23
CA TRP A 249 5.23 -30.10 -4.79
C TRP A 249 4.37 -31.26 -4.25
N LYS A 250 3.86 -32.15 -5.12
CA LYS A 250 2.93 -33.22 -4.72
C LYS A 250 3.45 -34.10 -3.60
N ASP A 251 4.71 -34.57 -3.72
CA ASP A 251 5.31 -35.43 -2.68
C ASP A 251 5.52 -34.67 -1.36
N VAL A 252 6.00 -33.42 -1.44
CA VAL A 252 6.20 -32.57 -0.28
C VAL A 252 4.86 -32.32 0.42
N ALA A 253 3.80 -32.00 -0.33
CA ALA A 253 2.46 -31.81 0.22
C ALA A 253 1.93 -33.08 0.90
N ALA A 254 2.07 -34.24 0.25
CA ALA A 254 1.64 -35.53 0.81
C ALA A 254 2.37 -35.85 2.13
N ARG A 255 3.69 -35.62 2.22
CA ARG A 255 4.48 -35.82 3.43
C ARG A 255 4.08 -34.86 4.55
N ALA A 256 3.83 -33.57 4.22
CA ALA A 256 3.36 -32.59 5.17
C ALA A 256 1.98 -32.96 5.75
N HIS A 257 1.04 -33.34 4.87
CA HIS A 257 -0.28 -33.81 5.31
C HIS A 257 -0.21 -35.07 6.17
N ALA A 258 0.64 -36.05 5.80
CA ALA A 258 0.84 -37.25 6.61
C ALA A 258 1.36 -36.94 8.04
N ALA A 259 2.13 -35.86 8.15
CA ALA A 259 2.57 -35.31 9.44
C ALA A 259 1.52 -34.39 10.12
N GLY A 260 0.38 -34.14 9.48
CA GLY A 260 -0.71 -33.30 9.98
C GLY A 260 -0.45 -31.81 9.86
N ALA A 261 0.48 -31.37 9.00
CA ALA A 261 0.74 -29.97 8.70
C ALA A 261 -0.09 -29.49 7.50
N GLN A 262 -0.53 -28.23 7.53
CA GLN A 262 -1.16 -27.58 6.40
C GLN A 262 -0.10 -27.19 5.35
N VAL A 263 -0.49 -27.10 4.07
CA VAL A 263 0.41 -26.73 2.98
C VAL A 263 0.00 -25.35 2.43
N VAL A 264 0.90 -24.39 2.57
CA VAL A 264 0.75 -23.02 2.06
C VAL A 264 1.63 -22.87 0.84
N ALA A 265 1.08 -22.39 -0.29
CA ALA A 265 1.81 -22.04 -1.50
C ALA A 265 1.78 -20.53 -1.74
N ALA A 266 2.94 -19.90 -1.78
CA ALA A 266 3.08 -18.55 -2.33
C ALA A 266 3.31 -18.65 -3.83
N CYS A 267 2.46 -17.98 -4.63
CA CYS A 267 2.49 -18.17 -6.10
C CYS A 267 2.37 -16.86 -6.89
N ASP A 268 2.94 -16.89 -8.09
CA ASP A 268 2.79 -15.82 -9.09
C ASP A 268 1.53 -16.07 -9.93
N PRO A 269 0.51 -15.18 -9.92
CA PRO A 269 -0.71 -15.35 -10.72
C PRO A 269 -0.46 -15.55 -12.22
N LEU A 270 0.58 -14.91 -12.76
CA LEU A 270 0.92 -15.10 -14.19
C LEU A 270 1.42 -16.53 -14.44
N ALA A 271 2.21 -17.09 -13.55
CA ALA A 271 2.68 -18.46 -13.66
C ALA A 271 1.50 -19.46 -13.62
N MET A 272 0.44 -19.17 -12.86
CA MET A 272 -0.76 -20.01 -12.77
C MET A 272 -1.55 -20.10 -14.09
N THR A 273 -1.27 -19.26 -15.07
CA THR A 273 -1.85 -19.39 -16.42
C THR A 273 -1.20 -20.52 -17.25
N LEU A 274 -0.05 -21.02 -16.81
CA LEU A 274 0.73 -22.08 -17.49
C LEU A 274 0.95 -23.30 -16.59
N LEU A 275 1.04 -23.11 -15.28
CA LEU A 275 1.34 -24.15 -14.32
C LEU A 275 0.06 -24.68 -13.66
N ALA A 276 0.13 -25.89 -13.12
CA ALA A 276 -0.99 -26.49 -12.40
C ALA A 276 -1.38 -25.64 -11.17
N PRO A 277 -2.67 -25.34 -10.99
CA PRO A 277 -3.14 -24.61 -9.82
C PRO A 277 -2.72 -25.30 -8.51
N PRO A 278 -2.22 -24.55 -7.50
CA PRO A 278 -1.71 -25.15 -6.26
C PRO A 278 -2.73 -26.02 -5.51
N GLY A 279 -4.00 -25.68 -5.54
CA GLY A 279 -5.06 -26.50 -4.95
C GLY A 279 -5.14 -27.92 -5.54
N THR A 280 -4.72 -28.13 -6.80
CA THR A 280 -4.79 -29.43 -7.48
C THR A 280 -3.67 -30.38 -7.10
N TRP A 281 -2.56 -29.90 -6.53
CA TRP A 281 -1.44 -30.72 -6.09
C TRP A 281 -1.30 -30.80 -4.55
N GLY A 282 -2.25 -30.24 -3.80
CA GLY A 282 -2.34 -30.44 -2.37
C GLY A 282 -2.12 -29.20 -1.51
N ALA A 283 -2.03 -27.99 -2.08
CA ALA A 283 -2.05 -26.77 -1.27
C ALA A 283 -3.41 -26.61 -0.57
N ASP A 284 -3.39 -26.25 0.71
CA ASP A 284 -4.57 -25.95 1.52
C ASP A 284 -4.87 -24.46 1.51
N ILE A 285 -3.80 -23.66 1.47
CA ILE A 285 -3.85 -22.19 1.42
C ILE A 285 -2.90 -21.74 0.30
N VAL A 286 -3.35 -20.75 -0.47
CA VAL A 286 -2.53 -20.13 -1.52
C VAL A 286 -2.49 -18.63 -1.29
N VAL A 287 -1.29 -18.05 -1.32
CA VAL A 287 -1.06 -16.61 -1.22
C VAL A 287 -0.27 -16.11 -2.42
N GLY A 288 -0.28 -14.83 -2.66
CA GLY A 288 0.50 -14.20 -3.73
C GLY A 288 0.19 -12.74 -3.86
N THR A 289 0.78 -12.07 -4.87
CA THR A 289 0.54 -10.65 -5.15
C THR A 289 -0.18 -10.43 -6.46
N ALA A 290 -0.96 -9.35 -6.55
CA ALA A 290 -1.82 -9.02 -7.67
C ALA A 290 -1.24 -8.01 -8.71
N PRO A 291 0.01 -7.48 -8.63
CA PRO A 291 0.52 -6.53 -9.62
C PRO A 291 0.52 -7.07 -11.06
N ARG A 292 0.55 -8.39 -11.25
CA ARG A 292 0.46 -9.04 -12.56
C ARG A 292 -0.81 -8.68 -13.34
N PHE A 293 -1.88 -8.29 -12.66
CA PHE A 293 -3.12 -7.82 -13.27
C PHE A 293 -3.04 -6.40 -13.84
N GLY A 294 -1.88 -5.75 -13.79
CA GLY A 294 -1.64 -4.47 -14.43
C GLY A 294 -1.23 -3.32 -13.51
N VAL A 295 -0.76 -3.60 -12.29
CA VAL A 295 -0.25 -2.57 -11.38
C VAL A 295 1.26 -2.40 -11.59
N PRO A 296 1.74 -1.25 -12.12
CA PRO A 296 3.16 -1.04 -12.38
C PRO A 296 3.96 -0.86 -11.09
N ILE A 297 5.26 -1.18 -11.13
CA ILE A 297 6.20 -1.01 -10.00
C ILE A 297 6.59 0.48 -9.83
N GLY A 298 5.71 1.44 -10.06
CA GLY A 298 5.98 2.85 -9.81
C GLY A 298 6.22 3.12 -8.32
N PHE A 299 7.30 3.84 -7.99
CA PHE A 299 7.63 4.23 -6.61
C PHE A 299 7.75 3.07 -5.61
N GLY A 300 8.25 1.92 -6.05
CA GLY A 300 8.34 0.69 -5.25
C GLY A 300 7.12 -0.23 -5.42
N GLY A 301 6.08 0.20 -6.11
CA GLY A 301 4.87 -0.55 -6.41
C GLY A 301 3.92 -0.72 -5.23
N ARG A 302 2.68 -1.03 -5.54
CA ARG A 302 1.71 -1.56 -4.57
C ARG A 302 1.56 -3.05 -4.84
N HIS A 303 1.92 -3.86 -3.86
CA HIS A 303 1.91 -5.33 -3.96
C HIS A 303 0.71 -5.92 -3.25
N ALA A 304 -0.50 -5.37 -3.49
CA ALA A 304 -1.72 -5.93 -2.92
C ALA A 304 -1.75 -7.45 -3.14
N ALA A 305 -1.96 -8.18 -2.05
CA ALA A 305 -1.92 -9.63 -2.04
C ALA A 305 -3.30 -10.24 -1.99
N PHE A 306 -3.35 -11.54 -2.20
CA PHE A 306 -4.52 -12.37 -2.00
C PHE A 306 -4.19 -13.57 -1.11
N LEU A 307 -5.24 -14.14 -0.54
CA LEU A 307 -5.22 -15.42 0.14
C LEU A 307 -6.43 -16.23 -0.34
N SER A 308 -6.20 -17.46 -0.74
CA SER A 308 -7.23 -18.42 -1.11
C SER A 308 -7.10 -19.68 -0.26
N THR A 309 -8.21 -20.34 0.08
CA THR A 309 -8.24 -21.48 0.99
C THR A 309 -9.36 -22.45 0.68
N LYS A 310 -9.27 -23.64 1.28
CA LYS A 310 -10.38 -24.60 1.41
C LYS A 310 -11.40 -24.11 2.43
N PRO A 311 -12.63 -24.66 2.44
CA PRO A 311 -13.65 -24.41 3.48
C PRO A 311 -13.15 -24.80 4.87
#